data_b5b504047aeaddbd9aba8c4d1e680909
#
_entry.id   b5b504047aeaddbd9aba8c4d1e680909
#
_cell.length_a   1.000
_cell.length_b   1.000
_cell.length_c   1.000
_cell.angle_alpha   90.00
_cell.angle_beta   90.00
_cell.angle_gamma   90.00
#
_symmetry.space_group_name_H-M   'P 1'
#
loop_
_entity.id
_entity.type
_entity.pdbx_description
1 polymer ?
#
loop_
_entity_poly.entity_id
_entity_poly.type
_entity_poly.pdbx_seq_one_letter_code
_entity_poly.pdbx_strand_id
1 'polypeptide(L)'
;MSFRVTILGSSSAKPTPDKHTSAHALNVREQFFLIDCGEDTQRQLIRYGINPLKINAVFITHLHGDHLYGLFPLISTMGLYGRRTALKVFGP
;
A
#
# COMPACT_ATOMS: atom_id res chain seq x y z
N MET A 1 9.29 -9.43 -19.13
CA MET A 1 8.17 -9.62 -18.19
C MET A 1 8.71 -9.61 -16.77
N SER A 2 8.11 -8.84 -15.89
CA SER A 2 8.57 -8.76 -14.51
C SER A 2 7.43 -9.11 -13.54
N PHE A 3 7.81 -9.77 -12.47
CA PHE A 3 6.95 -10.02 -11.33
C PHE A 3 7.79 -9.78 -10.08
N ARG A 4 7.36 -8.87 -9.23
CA ARG A 4 8.12 -8.52 -8.02
C ARG A 4 7.17 -8.30 -6.85
N VAL A 5 7.58 -8.79 -5.69
CA VAL A 5 6.90 -8.52 -4.43
C VAL A 5 7.85 -7.68 -3.56
N THR A 6 7.38 -6.53 -3.13
CA THR A 6 8.12 -5.68 -2.19
C THR A 6 7.38 -5.67 -0.86
N ILE A 7 8.03 -6.12 0.20
CA ILE A 7 7.44 -6.14 1.54
C ILE A 7 7.67 -4.76 2.15
N LEU A 8 6.60 -3.97 2.26
CA LEU A 8 6.64 -2.63 2.85
C LEU A 8 6.52 -2.67 4.36
N GLY A 9 5.80 -3.66 4.88
CA GLY A 9 5.63 -3.89 6.30
C GLY A 9 5.13 -5.29 6.55
N SER A 10 5.58 -5.89 7.64
CA SER A 10 5.21 -7.25 8.01
C SER A 10 4.86 -7.38 9.50
N SER A 11 4.85 -6.27 10.23
CA SER A 11 4.49 -6.26 11.65
C SER A 11 3.00 -6.50 11.82
N SER A 12 2.62 -7.08 12.96
CA SER A 12 1.21 -7.23 13.33
C SER A 12 0.66 -5.89 13.86
N ALA A 13 -0.41 -5.93 14.67
CA ALA A 13 -1.16 -4.74 15.07
C ALA A 13 -0.33 -3.62 15.72
N LYS A 14 0.81 -3.94 16.34
CA LYS A 14 1.66 -2.93 16.98
C LYS A 14 2.81 -2.53 16.08
N PRO A 15 2.83 -1.30 15.55
CA PRO A 15 4.01 -0.82 14.86
C PRO A 15 5.16 -0.64 15.87
N THR A 16 6.39 -0.85 15.42
CA THR A 16 7.59 -0.63 16.21
C THR A 16 8.46 0.41 15.49
N PRO A 17 9.48 0.96 16.16
CA PRO A 17 10.36 1.93 15.50
C PRO A 17 11.00 1.42 14.21
N ASP A 18 11.23 0.11 14.13
CA ASP A 18 11.95 -0.50 13.01
C ASP A 18 11.05 -1.25 12.03
N LYS A 19 9.76 -1.41 12.33
CA LYS A 19 8.85 -2.24 11.53
C LYS A 19 7.54 -1.53 11.30
N HIS A 20 6.99 -1.75 10.12
CA HIS A 20 5.68 -1.22 9.73
C HIS A 20 4.65 -2.34 9.69
N THR A 21 3.39 -1.98 9.89
CA THR A 21 2.30 -2.94 9.81
C THR A 21 2.09 -3.43 8.37
N SER A 22 1.27 -4.44 8.19
CA SER A 22 1.21 -5.25 6.97
C SER A 22 0.93 -4.44 5.71
N ALA A 23 1.81 -4.54 4.74
CA ALA A 23 1.62 -4.02 3.39
C ALA A 23 2.62 -4.67 2.44
N HIS A 24 2.15 -5.15 1.31
CA HIS A 24 2.99 -5.76 0.28
C HIS A 24 2.64 -5.13 -1.07
N ALA A 25 3.65 -4.68 -1.79
CA ALA A 25 3.46 -4.15 -3.13
C ALA A 25 3.80 -5.22 -4.15
N LEU A 26 2.87 -5.47 -5.07
CA LEU A 26 3.07 -6.37 -6.18
C LEU A 26 3.29 -5.56 -7.45
N ASN A 27 4.33 -5.92 -8.18
CA ASN A 27 4.55 -5.41 -9.53
C ASN A 27 4.38 -6.58 -10.50
N VAL A 28 3.35 -6.51 -11.33
CA VAL A 28 3.09 -7.51 -12.36
C VAL A 28 3.11 -6.80 -13.70
N ARG A 29 4.20 -6.93 -14.43
CA ARG A 29 4.38 -6.28 -15.75
C ARG A 29 4.16 -4.77 -15.68
N GLU A 30 4.74 -4.13 -14.66
CA GLU A 30 4.62 -2.70 -14.40
C GLU A 30 3.22 -2.24 -14.01
N GLN A 31 2.35 -3.15 -13.63
CA GLN A 31 1.09 -2.83 -12.95
C GLN A 31 1.25 -3.11 -11.46
N PHE A 32 0.94 -2.12 -10.64
CA PHE A 32 1.19 -2.19 -9.22
C PHE A 32 -0.10 -2.39 -8.43
N PHE A 33 -0.02 -3.24 -7.43
CA PHE A 33 -1.13 -3.56 -6.53
C PHE A 33 -0.60 -3.59 -5.10
N LEU A 34 -1.46 -3.26 -4.13
CA LEU A 34 -1.14 -3.44 -2.72
C LEU A 34 -1.96 -4.59 -2.15
N ILE A 35 -1.31 -5.43 -1.37
CA ILE A 35 -1.98 -6.40 -0.50
C ILE A 35 -1.86 -5.86 0.91
N ASP A 36 -2.98 -5.46 1.48
CA ASP A 36 -3.08 -4.73 2.74
C ASP A 36 -2.42 -3.34 2.68
N CYS A 37 -2.84 -2.46 3.57
CA CYS A 37 -2.40 -1.09 3.60
C CYS A 37 -2.37 -0.61 5.05
N GLY A 38 -1.40 -1.10 5.80
CA GLY A 38 -1.19 -0.71 7.19
C GLY A 38 -0.72 0.74 7.32
N GLU A 39 -0.58 1.18 8.56
CA GLU A 39 -0.11 2.54 8.83
C GLU A 39 1.19 2.84 8.10
N ASP A 40 1.29 4.08 7.61
CA ASP A 40 2.51 4.63 7.01
C ASP A 40 2.88 3.99 5.67
N THR A 41 1.97 3.27 5.04
CA THR A 41 2.23 2.62 3.75
C THR A 41 2.65 3.63 2.68
N GLN A 42 2.06 4.85 2.65
CA GLN A 42 2.45 5.84 1.66
C GLN A 42 3.92 6.24 1.77
N ARG A 43 4.46 6.33 2.99
CA ARG A 43 5.89 6.64 3.17
C ARG A 43 6.77 5.49 2.74
N GLN A 44 6.36 4.27 3.03
CA GLN A 44 7.10 3.08 2.63
C GLN A 44 7.16 2.95 1.11
N LEU A 45 6.06 3.25 0.41
CA LEU A 45 6.07 3.29 -1.05
C LEU A 45 7.12 4.26 -1.57
N ILE A 46 7.13 5.48 -1.02
CA ILE A 46 8.09 6.50 -1.42
C ILE A 46 9.51 6.05 -1.09
N ARG A 47 9.72 5.48 0.10
CA ARG A 47 11.04 5.01 0.55
C ARG A 47 11.59 3.94 -0.38
N TYR A 48 10.75 3.03 -0.87
CA TYR A 48 11.17 1.96 -1.77
C TYR A 48 11.09 2.36 -3.25
N GLY A 49 10.84 3.64 -3.54
CA GLY A 49 10.86 4.14 -4.91
C GLY A 49 9.65 3.74 -5.74
N ILE A 50 8.55 3.38 -5.10
CA ILE A 50 7.31 3.03 -5.79
C ILE A 50 6.41 4.25 -5.80
N ASN A 51 6.08 4.75 -7.01
CA ASN A 51 5.21 5.90 -7.14
C ASN A 51 3.78 5.54 -6.71
N PRO A 52 3.22 6.20 -5.68
CA PRO A 52 1.86 5.90 -5.23
C PRO A 52 0.80 6.01 -6.33
N LEU A 53 1.01 6.89 -7.30
CA LEU A 53 0.06 7.06 -8.42
C LEU A 53 -0.05 5.81 -9.29
N LYS A 54 0.94 4.94 -9.27
CA LYS A 54 0.94 3.72 -10.08
C LYS A 54 0.17 2.57 -9.44
N ILE A 55 -0.28 2.72 -8.21
CA ILE A 55 -1.07 1.69 -7.55
C ILE A 55 -2.46 1.64 -8.19
N ASN A 56 -2.80 0.51 -8.79
CA ASN A 56 -4.07 0.32 -9.48
C ASN A 56 -5.18 -0.13 -8.54
N ALA A 57 -4.86 -0.99 -7.59
CA ALA A 57 -5.84 -1.53 -6.66
C ALA A 57 -5.18 -1.90 -5.33
N VAL A 58 -5.99 -1.92 -4.29
CA VAL A 58 -5.61 -2.36 -2.96
C VAL A 58 -6.52 -3.51 -2.56
N PHE A 59 -5.92 -4.60 -2.11
CA PHE A 59 -6.65 -5.78 -1.64
C PHE A 59 -6.45 -5.89 -0.13
N ILE A 60 -7.52 -5.77 0.63
CA ILE A 60 -7.50 -5.85 2.09
C ILE A 60 -7.89 -7.27 2.49
N THR A 61 -6.99 -7.99 3.18
CA THR A 61 -7.24 -9.37 3.58
C THR A 61 -8.08 -9.46 4.83
N HIS A 62 -7.94 -8.50 5.76
CA HIS A 62 -8.68 -8.46 7.01
C HIS A 62 -9.12 -7.04 7.32
N LEU A 63 -10.29 -6.87 7.94
CA LEU A 63 -10.79 -5.56 8.34
C LEU A 63 -10.23 -5.08 9.69
N HIS A 64 -9.06 -5.53 10.07
CA HIS A 64 -8.36 -5.03 11.24
C HIS A 64 -7.51 -3.82 10.85
N GLY A 65 -7.32 -2.89 11.79
CA GLY A 65 -6.64 -1.62 11.51
C GLY A 65 -5.23 -1.78 10.98
N ASP A 66 -4.49 -2.79 11.45
CA ASP A 66 -3.13 -3.05 10.98
C ASP A 66 -3.06 -3.41 9.49
N HIS A 67 -4.20 -3.70 8.85
CA HIS A 67 -4.27 -4.00 7.42
C HIS A 67 -4.86 -2.87 6.58
N LEU A 68 -5.45 -1.83 7.19
CA LEU A 68 -6.16 -0.81 6.41
C LEU A 68 -5.96 0.63 6.88
N TYR A 69 -5.40 0.89 8.06
CA TYR A 69 -5.29 2.25 8.58
C TYR A 69 -4.42 3.17 7.74
N GLY A 70 -3.55 2.64 6.89
CA GLY A 70 -2.75 3.46 5.97
C GLY A 70 -3.48 3.90 4.72
N LEU A 71 -4.73 3.47 4.52
CA LEU A 71 -5.46 3.73 3.29
C LEU A 71 -5.81 5.21 3.11
N PHE A 72 -6.32 5.87 4.15
CA PHE A 72 -6.67 7.30 4.06
C PHE A 72 -5.47 8.19 3.76
N PRO A 73 -4.34 8.09 4.48
CA PRO A 73 -3.15 8.85 4.12
C PRO A 73 -2.66 8.55 2.70
N LEU A 74 -2.75 7.30 2.26
CA LEU A 74 -2.36 6.94 0.89
C LEU A 74 -3.25 7.64 -0.14
N ILE A 75 -4.56 7.59 0.05
CA ILE A 75 -5.51 8.26 -0.85
C ILE A 75 -5.26 9.77 -0.88
N SER A 76 -5.02 10.36 0.28
CA SER A 76 -4.69 11.78 0.39
C SER A 76 -3.42 12.12 -0.40
N THR A 77 -2.38 11.31 -0.26
CA THR A 77 -1.13 11.47 -1.00
C THR A 77 -1.35 11.37 -2.50
N MET A 78 -2.14 10.40 -2.95
CA MET A 78 -2.50 10.25 -4.37
C MET A 78 -3.21 11.49 -4.90
N GLY A 79 -4.11 12.08 -4.11
CA GLY A 79 -4.81 13.30 -4.48
C GLY A 79 -3.86 14.48 -4.62
N LEU A 80 -2.93 14.63 -3.69
CA LEU A 80 -1.90 15.68 -3.74
C LEU A 80 -0.98 15.53 -4.96
N TYR A 81 -0.74 14.30 -5.39
CA TYR A 81 0.07 14.02 -6.57
C TYR A 81 -0.72 14.14 -7.88
N GLY A 82 -2.00 14.46 -7.81
CA GLY A 82 -2.82 14.72 -8.99
C GLY A 82 -3.47 13.49 -9.61
N ARG A 83 -3.76 12.48 -8.81
CA ARG A 83 -4.44 11.28 -9.34
C ARG A 83 -5.84 11.64 -9.83
N ARG A 84 -6.15 11.19 -11.04
CA ARG A 84 -7.46 11.44 -11.68
C ARG A 84 -8.26 10.16 -11.93
N THR A 85 -7.63 9.01 -11.81
CA THR A 85 -8.31 7.72 -12.00
C THR A 85 -8.79 7.19 -10.66
N ALA A 86 -9.83 6.37 -10.70
CA ALA A 86 -10.35 5.73 -9.49
C ALA A 86 -9.34 4.72 -8.95
N LEU A 87 -9.21 4.69 -7.63
CA LEU A 87 -8.48 3.62 -6.95
C LEU A 87 -9.49 2.55 -6.56
N LYS A 88 -9.24 1.32 -6.97
CA LYS A 88 -10.11 0.20 -6.61
C LYS A 88 -9.62 -0.41 -5.31
N VAL A 89 -10.54 -0.60 -4.36
CA VAL A 89 -10.24 -1.24 -3.08
C VAL A 89 -11.16 -2.43 -2.92
N PHE A 90 -10.55 -3.60 -2.70
CA PHE A 90 -11.27 -4.86 -2.52
C PHE A 90 -11.02 -5.38 -1.11
N GLY A 91 -12.06 -5.89 -0.46
CA GLY A 91 -11.95 -6.44 0.87
C GLY A 91 -13.06 -7.42 1.17
N PRO A 92 -13.01 -8.02 2.36
CA PRO A 92 -14.09 -8.91 2.80
C PRO A 92 -15.41 -8.18 2.93
#